data_3fffc89f243c85d01a1a8235c1353edc
#
_entry.id   3fffc89f243c85d01a1a8235c1353edc
#
_cell.length_a   1.000
_cell.length_b   1.000
_cell.length_c   1.000
_cell.angle_alpha   90.00
_cell.angle_beta   90.00
_cell.angle_gamma   90.00
#
_symmetry.space_group_name_H-M   'P 1'
#
loop_
_entity.id
_entity.type
_entity.pdbx_description
1 polymer ?
#
loop_
_entity_poly.entity_id
_entity_poly.type
_entity_poly.pdbx_seq_one_letter_code
_entity_poly.pdbx_strand_id
1 'polypeptide(L)'
;MKHFLAISDLSPGEVQDLLDLAVKLKEEYFKKGNPPLFKGKVLGMIFQKPSLRTRVSFDMAMRHCGGDALYLSPNEVGLGKRESIADIARVLSGYLQALMARTFDHEHVVELAKWSEVPVINGLSDYNHPCQGMADALTIQEKFGKAKGLNIAYVGDGNNVAVSLMHVAAKLGWNFTIASPEGYDITPEAVKIAQQITEETGSQLTFLRDPHEAVKGAQVIYTDTWTSMGQEEETAKREKVFPPYQVNAQLIGESDADVIVMHCLPAHRNHELTDDVADGPHSVIFPQAHNRLHAQKAILARLFEVA
;
A
#
# COMPACT_ATOMS: atom_id res chain seq x y z
N MET A 1 17.99 5.18 2.58
CA MET A 1 16.59 5.54 2.97
C MET A 1 16.56 5.83 4.47
N LYS A 2 16.23 7.06 4.88
CA LYS A 2 16.12 7.41 6.31
C LYS A 2 14.73 7.09 6.90
N HIS A 3 13.68 7.36 6.15
CA HIS A 3 12.28 7.10 6.47
C HIS A 3 11.60 6.44 5.28
N PHE A 4 10.40 5.86 5.47
CA PHE A 4 9.58 5.33 4.39
C PHE A 4 8.18 5.94 4.46
N LEU A 5 8.00 7.11 3.83
CA LEU A 5 6.76 7.89 3.92
C LEU A 5 5.90 7.75 2.66
N ALA A 6 6.53 7.69 1.48
CA ALA A 6 5.87 7.50 0.21
C ALA A 6 6.76 6.70 -0.76
N ILE A 7 6.15 6.01 -1.72
CA ILE A 7 6.89 5.31 -2.80
C ILE A 7 7.56 6.31 -3.74
N SER A 8 6.96 7.48 -3.92
CA SER A 8 7.53 8.58 -4.72
C SER A 8 8.91 9.04 -4.24
N ASP A 9 9.19 8.88 -2.94
CA ASP A 9 10.47 9.31 -2.34
C ASP A 9 11.65 8.41 -2.73
N LEU A 10 11.37 7.23 -3.27
CA LEU A 10 12.37 6.26 -3.69
C LEU A 10 12.71 6.41 -5.17
N SER A 11 13.93 6.06 -5.55
CA SER A 11 14.27 5.84 -6.95
C SER A 11 13.66 4.51 -7.47
N PRO A 12 13.50 4.33 -8.81
CA PRO A 12 13.09 3.05 -9.38
C PRO A 12 13.97 1.87 -8.93
N GLY A 13 15.28 2.08 -8.81
CA GLY A 13 16.21 1.07 -8.31
C GLY A 13 15.95 0.67 -6.86
N GLU A 14 15.73 1.64 -5.97
CA GLU A 14 15.43 1.37 -4.56
C GLU A 14 14.12 0.60 -4.38
N VAL A 15 13.10 0.89 -5.20
CA VAL A 15 11.84 0.13 -5.20
C VAL A 15 12.12 -1.33 -5.59
N GLN A 16 12.89 -1.58 -6.66
CA GLN A 16 13.23 -2.93 -7.09
C GLN A 16 14.09 -3.66 -6.05
N ASP A 17 15.07 -3.00 -5.44
CA ASP A 17 15.91 -3.58 -4.38
C ASP A 17 15.09 -4.03 -3.17
N LEU A 18 14.08 -3.23 -2.78
CA LEU A 18 13.16 -3.61 -1.70
C LEU A 18 12.30 -4.83 -2.07
N LEU A 19 11.84 -4.92 -3.32
CA LEU A 19 11.08 -6.08 -3.80
C LEU A 19 11.96 -7.34 -3.84
N ASP A 20 13.19 -7.24 -4.32
CA ASP A 20 14.14 -8.36 -4.34
C ASP A 20 14.47 -8.84 -2.93
N LEU A 21 14.65 -7.93 -2.00
CA LEU A 21 14.84 -8.25 -0.60
C LEU A 21 13.59 -8.92 0.00
N ALA A 22 12.39 -8.46 -0.35
CA ALA A 22 11.14 -9.06 0.11
C ALA A 22 10.99 -10.51 -0.39
N VAL A 23 11.31 -10.79 -1.66
CA VAL A 23 11.33 -12.14 -2.23
C VAL A 23 12.32 -13.01 -1.46
N LYS A 24 13.56 -12.55 -1.29
CA LYS A 24 14.61 -13.27 -0.54
C LYS A 24 14.15 -13.64 0.87
N LEU A 25 13.65 -12.66 1.64
CA LEU A 25 13.19 -12.87 3.01
C LEU A 25 11.95 -13.78 3.09
N LYS A 26 11.07 -13.72 2.08
CA LYS A 26 9.91 -14.63 1.95
C LYS A 26 10.36 -16.06 1.72
N GLU A 27 11.29 -16.30 0.79
CA GLU A 27 11.83 -17.63 0.51
C GLU A 27 12.58 -18.21 1.72
N GLU A 28 13.42 -17.40 2.38
CA GLU A 28 14.13 -17.83 3.60
C GLU A 28 13.14 -18.27 4.68
N TYR A 29 12.08 -17.49 4.88
CA TYR A 29 11.06 -17.80 5.88
C TYR A 29 10.41 -19.17 5.67
N PHE A 30 10.03 -19.48 4.44
CA PHE A 30 9.40 -20.78 4.15
C PHE A 30 10.38 -21.95 4.13
N LYS A 31 11.67 -21.72 3.86
CA LYS A 31 12.69 -22.79 3.84
C LYS A 31 13.20 -23.15 5.24
N LYS A 32 13.47 -22.15 6.10
CA LYS A 32 14.16 -22.38 7.38
C LYS A 32 13.87 -21.33 8.48
N GLY A 33 12.93 -20.43 8.23
CA GLY A 33 12.73 -19.22 9.06
C GLY A 33 13.74 -18.12 8.71
N ASN A 34 13.39 -16.87 9.07
CA ASN A 34 14.32 -15.75 8.86
C ASN A 34 15.40 -15.74 9.93
N PRO A 35 16.64 -15.32 9.62
CA PRO A 35 17.65 -15.04 10.63
C PRO A 35 17.19 -13.88 11.56
N PRO A 36 17.72 -13.78 12.79
CA PRO A 36 17.31 -12.76 13.76
C PRO A 36 17.90 -11.38 13.45
N LEU A 37 17.57 -10.84 12.26
CA LEU A 37 18.07 -9.55 11.74
C LEU A 37 17.72 -8.37 12.65
N PHE A 38 16.60 -8.45 13.36
CA PHE A 38 16.09 -7.35 14.19
C PHE A 38 16.32 -7.59 15.70
N LYS A 39 17.27 -8.45 16.05
CA LYS A 39 17.58 -8.73 17.45
C LYS A 39 17.89 -7.44 18.22
N GLY A 40 17.16 -7.20 19.32
CA GLY A 40 17.30 -6.00 20.15
C GLY A 40 16.66 -4.74 19.54
N LYS A 41 15.91 -4.84 18.44
CA LYS A 41 15.16 -3.74 17.85
C LYS A 41 13.69 -3.83 18.27
N VAL A 42 13.10 -2.69 18.58
CA VAL A 42 11.68 -2.53 18.92
C VAL A 42 11.03 -1.50 18.01
N LEU A 43 9.95 -1.90 17.35
CA LEU A 43 9.11 -1.04 16.51
C LEU A 43 7.95 -0.47 17.33
N GLY A 44 7.86 0.84 17.49
CA GLY A 44 6.65 1.49 17.99
C GLY A 44 5.61 1.65 16.90
N MET A 45 4.41 1.14 17.12
CA MET A 45 3.30 1.21 16.15
C MET A 45 2.22 2.15 16.65
N ILE A 46 2.20 3.38 16.15
CA ILE A 46 1.23 4.42 16.48
C ILE A 46 0.01 4.29 15.58
N PHE A 47 -1.19 4.15 16.18
CA PHE A 47 -2.44 4.06 15.44
C PHE A 47 -3.39 5.18 15.83
N GLN A 48 -3.82 6.02 14.89
CA GLN A 48 -5.00 6.88 15.01
C GLN A 48 -6.27 6.16 14.53
N LYS A 49 -6.11 5.18 13.61
CA LYS A 49 -7.18 4.31 13.10
C LYS A 49 -6.84 2.84 13.39
N PRO A 50 -7.76 2.02 13.89
CA PRO A 50 -7.52 0.60 14.08
C PRO A 50 -7.27 -0.11 12.74
N SER A 51 -6.44 -1.14 12.76
CA SER A 51 -6.21 -2.01 11.60
C SER A 51 -5.66 -3.36 12.02
N LEU A 52 -6.46 -4.41 11.80
CA LEU A 52 -6.05 -5.78 12.06
C LEU A 52 -4.79 -6.15 11.23
N ARG A 53 -4.88 -5.96 9.91
CA ARG A 53 -3.82 -6.37 8.98
C ARG A 53 -2.51 -5.65 9.24
N THR A 54 -2.53 -4.33 9.36
CA THR A 54 -1.33 -3.54 9.61
C THR A 54 -0.68 -3.89 10.94
N ARG A 55 -1.48 -4.04 12.01
CA ARG A 55 -0.98 -4.41 13.32
C ARG A 55 -0.29 -5.78 13.28
N VAL A 56 -1.00 -6.81 12.82
CA VAL A 56 -0.48 -8.18 12.83
C VAL A 56 0.69 -8.34 11.89
N SER A 57 0.65 -7.76 10.68
CA SER A 57 1.74 -7.92 9.71
C SER A 57 3.04 -7.27 10.17
N PHE A 58 3.02 -6.08 10.78
CA PHE A 58 4.23 -5.46 11.34
C PHE A 58 4.74 -6.17 12.60
N ASP A 59 3.85 -6.58 13.51
CA ASP A 59 4.24 -7.36 14.69
C ASP A 59 4.93 -8.67 14.27
N MET A 60 4.33 -9.41 13.34
CA MET A 60 4.93 -10.65 12.83
C MET A 60 6.18 -10.41 11.98
N ALA A 61 6.29 -9.30 11.24
CA ALA A 61 7.51 -8.94 10.53
C ALA A 61 8.69 -8.78 11.49
N MET A 62 8.48 -8.08 12.59
CA MET A 62 9.49 -7.92 13.65
C MET A 62 9.85 -9.25 14.29
N ARG A 63 8.85 -10.02 14.74
CA ARG A 63 9.06 -11.31 15.46
C ARG A 63 9.72 -12.37 14.60
N HIS A 64 9.37 -12.49 13.32
CA HIS A 64 10.01 -13.46 12.42
C HIS A 64 11.50 -13.19 12.24
N CYS A 65 11.93 -11.96 12.44
CA CYS A 65 13.34 -11.55 12.33
C CYS A 65 13.98 -11.28 13.73
N GLY A 66 13.37 -11.75 14.81
CA GLY A 66 13.94 -11.72 16.17
C GLY A 66 13.87 -10.36 16.89
N GLY A 67 13.04 -9.43 16.41
CA GLY A 67 12.72 -8.16 17.07
C GLY A 67 11.38 -8.19 17.78
N ASP A 68 10.99 -7.06 18.37
CA ASP A 68 9.73 -6.85 19.07
C ASP A 68 8.95 -5.67 18.47
N ALA A 69 7.63 -5.65 18.71
CA ALA A 69 6.76 -4.55 18.33
C ALA A 69 5.86 -4.14 19.50
N LEU A 70 5.70 -2.82 19.66
CA LEU A 70 4.87 -2.23 20.70
C LEU A 70 3.67 -1.52 20.06
N TYR A 71 2.46 -1.98 20.36
CA TYR A 71 1.24 -1.33 19.92
C TYR A 71 0.93 -0.12 20.81
N LEU A 72 0.82 1.05 20.19
CA LEU A 72 0.50 2.31 20.84
C LEU A 72 -0.89 2.74 20.37
N SER A 73 -1.88 2.58 21.24
CA SER A 73 -3.28 2.83 20.90
C SER A 73 -3.60 4.33 20.76
N PRO A 74 -4.68 4.68 20.04
CA PRO A 74 -5.12 6.08 19.90
C PRO A 74 -5.33 6.78 21.26
N ASN A 75 -5.86 6.05 22.25
CA ASN A 75 -6.18 6.61 23.56
C ASN A 75 -4.91 6.85 24.41
N GLU A 76 -3.85 6.07 24.18
CA GLU A 76 -2.58 6.22 24.90
C GLU A 76 -1.76 7.37 24.33
N VAL A 77 -1.66 7.47 23.02
CA VAL A 77 -0.80 8.46 22.36
C VAL A 77 -1.51 9.81 22.21
N GLY A 78 -2.76 9.82 21.74
CA GLY A 78 -3.50 11.05 21.48
C GLY A 78 -2.76 11.99 20.52
N LEU A 79 -2.14 11.42 19.47
CA LEU A 79 -1.26 12.09 18.51
C LEU A 79 -1.85 13.43 18.01
N GLY A 80 -1.13 14.54 18.27
CA GLY A 80 -1.56 15.89 17.88
C GLY A 80 -2.74 16.46 18.68
N LYS A 81 -3.23 15.74 19.72
CA LYS A 81 -4.34 16.20 20.57
C LYS A 81 -3.92 16.35 22.03
N ARG A 82 -3.35 15.31 22.62
CA ARG A 82 -2.87 15.30 24.01
C ARG A 82 -1.50 15.92 24.12
N GLU A 83 -0.65 15.69 23.16
CA GLU A 83 0.74 16.09 23.10
C GLU A 83 1.12 16.51 21.66
N SER A 84 2.13 17.38 21.52
CA SER A 84 2.62 17.73 20.19
C SER A 84 3.25 16.51 19.49
N ILE A 85 3.12 16.44 18.17
CA ILE A 85 3.73 15.36 17.37
C ILE A 85 5.25 15.38 17.54
N ALA A 86 5.83 16.58 17.62
CA ALA A 86 7.25 16.76 17.82
C ALA A 86 7.77 16.18 19.16
N ASP A 87 7.03 16.36 20.24
CA ASP A 87 7.42 15.83 21.56
C ASP A 87 7.27 14.32 21.61
N ILE A 88 6.17 13.78 21.06
CA ILE A 88 5.98 12.33 20.91
C ILE A 88 7.15 11.70 20.10
N ALA A 89 7.51 12.31 18.97
CA ALA A 89 8.61 11.82 18.13
C ALA A 89 9.94 11.77 18.89
N ARG A 90 10.29 12.85 19.59
CA ARG A 90 11.55 12.95 20.37
C ARG A 90 11.60 11.95 21.52
N VAL A 91 10.52 11.86 22.30
CA VAL A 91 10.44 10.93 23.44
C VAL A 91 10.54 9.50 22.96
N LEU A 92 9.75 9.10 21.96
CA LEU A 92 9.74 7.72 21.48
C LEU A 92 11.05 7.35 20.78
N SER A 93 11.74 8.29 20.14
CA SER A 93 13.08 8.06 19.55
C SER A 93 14.11 7.65 20.58
N GLY A 94 13.97 8.06 21.84
CA GLY A 94 14.86 7.66 22.92
C GLY A 94 14.59 6.24 23.46
N TYR A 95 13.44 5.64 23.12
CA TYR A 95 13.02 4.34 23.63
C TYR A 95 13.03 3.24 22.57
N LEU A 96 12.78 3.58 21.32
CA LEU A 96 12.47 2.68 20.23
C LEU A 96 13.48 2.82 19.09
N GLN A 97 13.56 1.82 18.23
CA GLN A 97 14.50 1.82 17.10
C GLN A 97 13.84 2.17 15.77
N ALA A 98 12.53 2.18 15.69
CA ALA A 98 11.74 2.71 14.58
C ALA A 98 10.32 3.03 15.05
N LEU A 99 9.64 3.89 14.29
CA LEU A 99 8.23 4.21 14.48
C LEU A 99 7.45 3.87 13.21
N MET A 100 6.31 3.24 13.35
CA MET A 100 5.29 3.13 12.29
C MET A 100 4.07 3.93 12.73
N ALA A 101 3.54 4.77 11.86
CA ALA A 101 2.35 5.54 12.13
C ALA A 101 1.24 5.26 11.09
N ARG A 102 0.03 5.02 11.57
CA ARG A 102 -1.20 4.96 10.77
C ARG A 102 -2.09 6.10 11.22
N THR A 103 -2.17 7.12 10.39
CA THR A 103 -2.78 8.41 10.72
C THR A 103 -4.01 8.71 9.86
N PHE A 104 -4.74 9.76 10.21
CA PHE A 104 -5.66 10.42 9.28
C PHE A 104 -4.84 11.30 8.34
N ASP A 105 -4.33 12.41 8.82
CA ASP A 105 -3.60 13.40 8.02
C ASP A 105 -2.17 12.91 7.70
N HIS A 106 -1.74 13.08 6.47
CA HIS A 106 -0.39 12.73 6.03
C HIS A 106 0.68 13.60 6.72
N GLU A 107 0.36 14.87 6.97
CA GLU A 107 1.24 15.82 7.66
C GLU A 107 1.68 15.30 9.04
N HIS A 108 0.86 14.51 9.74
CA HIS A 108 1.25 13.90 11.00
C HIS A 108 2.43 12.92 10.85
N VAL A 109 2.47 12.17 9.76
CA VAL A 109 3.58 11.25 9.48
C VAL A 109 4.84 12.03 9.09
N VAL A 110 4.68 13.07 8.28
CA VAL A 110 5.77 13.97 7.87
C VAL A 110 6.38 14.66 9.09
N GLU A 111 5.54 15.18 9.99
CA GLU A 111 6.01 15.83 11.21
C GLU A 111 6.70 14.84 12.17
N LEU A 112 6.16 13.63 12.34
CA LEU A 112 6.86 12.57 13.08
C LEU A 112 8.26 12.31 12.49
N ALA A 113 8.37 12.18 11.17
CA ALA A 113 9.65 11.94 10.51
C ALA A 113 10.63 13.11 10.66
N LYS A 114 10.12 14.35 10.66
CA LYS A 114 10.93 15.55 10.86
C LYS A 114 11.61 15.61 12.23
N TRP A 115 10.91 15.18 13.29
CA TRP A 115 11.38 15.29 14.66
C TRP A 115 11.93 13.98 15.25
N SER A 116 11.79 12.87 14.53
CA SER A 116 12.30 11.57 14.95
C SER A 116 13.79 11.41 14.64
N GLU A 117 14.53 10.90 15.62
CA GLU A 117 15.94 10.46 15.44
C GLU A 117 16.01 9.02 14.90
N VAL A 118 14.92 8.28 14.93
CA VAL A 118 14.80 6.91 14.40
C VAL A 118 13.96 6.88 13.12
N PRO A 119 14.08 5.83 12.29
CA PRO A 119 13.25 5.69 11.09
C PRO A 119 11.75 5.75 11.38
N VAL A 120 11.01 6.44 10.49
CA VAL A 120 9.55 6.50 10.50
C VAL A 120 8.99 5.83 9.26
N ILE A 121 7.96 5.01 9.45
CA ILE A 121 7.25 4.28 8.39
C ILE A 121 5.81 4.77 8.34
N ASN A 122 5.36 5.17 7.16
CA ASN A 122 3.94 5.42 6.90
C ASN A 122 3.18 4.09 6.75
N GLY A 123 2.42 3.71 7.77
CA GLY A 123 1.55 2.54 7.74
C GLY A 123 0.27 2.73 6.93
N LEU A 124 -0.20 3.95 6.81
CA LEU A 124 -1.25 4.53 5.97
C LEU A 124 -1.54 5.96 6.43
N SER A 125 -1.81 6.83 5.50
CA SER A 125 -2.40 8.16 5.70
C SER A 125 -3.53 8.41 4.69
N ASP A 126 -4.19 9.56 4.76
CA ASP A 126 -5.18 9.99 3.75
C ASP A 126 -4.57 10.15 2.36
N TYR A 127 -3.31 10.53 2.26
CA TYR A 127 -2.61 10.73 1.00
C TYR A 127 -2.18 9.43 0.32
N ASN A 128 -1.58 8.47 1.07
CA ASN A 128 -1.03 7.26 0.48
C ASN A 128 -1.00 6.06 1.44
N HIS A 129 -0.79 4.86 0.87
CA HIS A 129 -0.59 3.60 1.58
C HIS A 129 0.65 2.86 1.05
N PRO A 130 1.87 3.36 1.28
CA PRO A 130 3.07 2.87 0.59
C PRO A 130 3.41 1.41 0.91
N CYS A 131 3.15 0.94 2.14
CA CYS A 131 3.33 -0.47 2.50
C CYS A 131 2.38 -1.41 1.74
N GLN A 132 1.21 -0.94 1.35
CA GLN A 132 0.30 -1.69 0.47
C GLN A 132 0.85 -1.72 -0.95
N GLY A 133 1.20 -0.57 -1.53
CA GLY A 133 1.76 -0.52 -2.88
C GLY A 133 2.99 -1.42 -3.07
N MET A 134 3.87 -1.53 -2.06
CA MET A 134 4.99 -2.48 -2.11
C MET A 134 4.54 -3.95 -2.07
N ALA A 135 3.50 -4.28 -1.30
CA ALA A 135 2.94 -5.63 -1.28
C ALA A 135 2.21 -5.98 -2.58
N ASP A 136 1.55 -4.99 -3.18
CA ASP A 136 0.90 -5.12 -4.49
C ASP A 136 1.93 -5.41 -5.58
N ALA A 137 3.00 -4.63 -5.61
CA ALA A 137 4.10 -4.82 -6.55
C ALA A 137 4.78 -6.20 -6.38
N LEU A 138 4.99 -6.64 -5.13
CA LEU A 138 5.52 -7.97 -4.85
C LEU A 138 4.60 -9.06 -5.43
N THR A 139 3.28 -8.93 -5.24
CA THR A 139 2.30 -9.91 -5.74
C THR A 139 2.25 -9.94 -7.26
N ILE A 140 2.30 -8.77 -7.91
CA ILE A 140 2.33 -8.66 -9.37
C ILE A 140 3.63 -9.29 -9.93
N GLN A 141 4.78 -9.02 -9.32
CA GLN A 141 6.05 -9.61 -9.75
C GLN A 141 6.12 -11.13 -9.51
N GLU A 142 5.49 -11.65 -8.47
CA GLU A 142 5.38 -13.11 -8.26
C GLU A 142 4.57 -13.79 -9.38
N LYS A 143 3.60 -13.10 -9.96
CA LYS A 143 2.75 -13.62 -11.03
C LYS A 143 3.34 -13.44 -12.42
N PHE A 144 3.88 -12.25 -12.72
CA PHE A 144 4.32 -11.84 -14.06
C PHE A 144 5.84 -11.68 -14.20
N GLY A 145 6.61 -11.93 -13.14
CA GLY A 145 8.04 -11.62 -13.11
C GLY A 145 8.30 -10.10 -13.09
N LYS A 146 9.54 -9.73 -13.44
CA LYS A 146 9.98 -8.33 -13.52
C LYS A 146 9.67 -7.70 -14.89
N ALA A 147 8.54 -8.05 -15.49
CA ALA A 147 8.15 -7.52 -16.79
C ALA A 147 7.90 -6.00 -16.69
N LYS A 148 8.34 -5.27 -17.73
CA LYS A 148 7.97 -3.87 -17.94
C LYS A 148 6.74 -3.79 -18.87
N GLY A 149 6.05 -2.67 -18.83
CA GLY A 149 4.90 -2.43 -19.71
C GLY A 149 3.65 -3.24 -19.37
N LEU A 150 3.56 -3.83 -18.16
CA LEU A 150 2.31 -4.43 -17.69
C LEU A 150 1.23 -3.35 -17.63
N ASN A 151 0.01 -3.70 -18.04
CA ASN A 151 -1.14 -2.81 -17.97
C ASN A 151 -1.93 -3.10 -16.70
N ILE A 152 -2.00 -2.09 -15.83
CA ILE A 152 -2.72 -2.15 -14.56
C ILE A 152 -3.95 -1.25 -14.69
N ALA A 153 -5.14 -1.82 -14.51
CA ALA A 153 -6.39 -1.10 -14.43
C ALA A 153 -6.85 -0.98 -12.97
N TYR A 154 -7.02 0.24 -12.50
CA TYR A 154 -7.68 0.52 -11.23
C TYR A 154 -9.12 0.97 -11.49
N VAL A 155 -10.08 0.37 -10.82
CA VAL A 155 -11.51 0.66 -11.00
C VAL A 155 -12.12 1.07 -9.67
N GLY A 156 -12.50 2.33 -9.53
CA GLY A 156 -13.10 2.85 -8.29
C GLY A 156 -12.63 4.25 -7.90
N ASP A 157 -12.53 4.50 -6.60
CA ASP A 157 -12.17 5.80 -6.01
C ASP A 157 -10.66 6.10 -6.17
N GLY A 158 -10.31 7.29 -6.62
CA GLY A 158 -8.93 7.79 -6.70
C GLY A 158 -8.28 8.07 -5.34
N ASN A 159 -8.41 7.13 -4.42
CA ASN A 159 -8.01 7.23 -3.02
C ASN A 159 -6.49 7.01 -2.80
N ASN A 160 -6.08 6.96 -1.54
CA ASN A 160 -4.70 6.76 -1.11
C ASN A 160 -4.07 5.44 -1.59
N VAL A 161 -4.87 4.38 -1.81
CA VAL A 161 -4.39 3.11 -2.39
C VAL A 161 -4.11 3.28 -3.87
N ALA A 162 -5.01 3.94 -4.62
CA ALA A 162 -4.81 4.28 -6.03
C ALA A 162 -3.53 5.12 -6.23
N VAL A 163 -3.29 6.11 -5.37
CA VAL A 163 -2.06 6.93 -5.38
C VAL A 163 -0.81 6.04 -5.25
N SER A 164 -0.79 5.14 -4.27
CA SER A 164 0.38 4.29 -4.04
C SER A 164 0.60 3.28 -5.17
N LEU A 165 -0.47 2.72 -5.72
CA LEU A 165 -0.39 1.80 -6.86
C LEU A 165 0.10 2.52 -8.12
N MET A 166 -0.41 3.73 -8.40
CA MET A 166 0.04 4.57 -9.51
C MET A 166 1.54 4.88 -9.38
N HIS A 167 2.01 5.28 -8.20
CA HIS A 167 3.42 5.61 -7.98
C HIS A 167 4.33 4.38 -8.15
N VAL A 168 3.95 3.21 -7.60
CA VAL A 168 4.76 2.00 -7.77
C VAL A 168 4.74 1.49 -9.20
N ALA A 169 3.61 1.58 -9.90
CA ALA A 169 3.50 1.24 -11.31
C ALA A 169 4.44 2.11 -12.15
N ALA A 170 4.40 3.43 -11.95
CA ALA A 170 5.30 4.37 -12.61
C ALA A 170 6.79 4.04 -12.35
N LYS A 171 7.18 3.76 -11.08
CA LYS A 171 8.57 3.40 -10.72
C LYS A 171 9.04 2.10 -11.38
N LEU A 172 8.16 1.13 -11.59
CA LEU A 172 8.50 -0.16 -12.18
C LEU A 172 8.34 -0.23 -13.72
N GLY A 173 7.93 0.89 -14.33
CA GLY A 173 7.73 0.97 -15.78
C GLY A 173 6.47 0.23 -16.24
N TRP A 174 5.43 0.17 -15.38
CA TRP A 174 4.12 -0.38 -15.71
C TRP A 174 3.16 0.74 -16.11
N ASN A 175 2.28 0.46 -17.06
CA ASN A 175 1.21 1.38 -17.42
C ASN A 175 0.10 1.34 -16.38
N PHE A 176 -0.43 2.49 -16.02
CA PHE A 176 -1.49 2.61 -15.04
C PHE A 176 -2.69 3.32 -15.66
N THR A 177 -3.83 2.66 -15.67
CA THR A 177 -5.11 3.22 -16.10
C THR A 177 -6.06 3.22 -14.91
N ILE A 178 -6.73 4.34 -14.65
CA ILE A 178 -7.79 4.41 -13.66
C ILE A 178 -9.10 4.82 -14.29
N ALA A 179 -10.18 4.09 -13.97
CA ALA A 179 -11.55 4.54 -14.18
C ALA A 179 -12.17 4.91 -12.84
N SER A 180 -12.54 6.17 -12.69
CA SER A 180 -13.20 6.71 -11.49
C SER A 180 -14.40 7.59 -11.86
N PRO A 181 -15.45 7.65 -11.02
CA PRO A 181 -16.54 8.59 -11.21
C PRO A 181 -16.05 10.04 -11.20
N GLU A 182 -16.80 10.94 -11.81
CA GLU A 182 -16.51 12.38 -11.73
C GLU A 182 -16.51 12.87 -10.29
N GLY A 183 -15.47 13.61 -9.91
CA GLY A 183 -15.25 14.12 -8.54
C GLY A 183 -14.59 13.13 -7.58
N TYR A 184 -14.20 11.95 -8.06
CA TYR A 184 -13.48 10.93 -7.28
C TYR A 184 -12.12 10.59 -7.91
N ASP A 185 -11.49 11.60 -8.50
CA ASP A 185 -10.20 11.48 -9.15
C ASP A 185 -9.04 11.43 -8.16
N ILE A 186 -7.91 10.85 -8.60
CA ILE A 186 -6.63 11.02 -7.89
C ILE A 186 -6.27 12.51 -7.86
N THR A 187 -5.71 12.95 -6.74
CA THR A 187 -5.35 14.37 -6.56
C THR A 187 -4.36 14.84 -7.63
N PRO A 188 -4.50 16.07 -8.15
CA PRO A 188 -3.60 16.60 -9.18
C PRO A 188 -2.13 16.59 -8.77
N GLU A 189 -1.84 16.77 -7.48
CA GLU A 189 -0.48 16.74 -6.94
C GLU A 189 0.15 15.35 -7.09
N ALA A 190 -0.58 14.29 -6.70
CA ALA A 190 -0.10 12.91 -6.84
C ALA A 190 0.09 12.52 -8.32
N VAL A 191 -0.81 12.97 -9.20
CA VAL A 191 -0.68 12.76 -10.65
C VAL A 191 0.57 13.45 -11.20
N LYS A 192 0.83 14.69 -10.81
CA LYS A 192 2.03 15.44 -11.24
C LYS A 192 3.33 14.72 -10.84
N ILE A 193 3.39 14.19 -9.62
CA ILE A 193 4.54 13.41 -9.15
C ILE A 193 4.70 12.13 -10.00
N ALA A 194 3.61 11.40 -10.27
CA ALA A 194 3.66 10.21 -11.10
C ALA A 194 4.10 10.51 -12.54
N GLN A 195 3.64 11.62 -13.14
CA GLN A 195 4.06 12.06 -14.46
C GLN A 195 5.57 12.30 -14.55
N GLN A 196 6.17 12.94 -13.53
CA GLN A 196 7.63 13.10 -13.46
C GLN A 196 8.37 11.76 -13.43
N ILE A 197 7.82 10.77 -12.71
CA ILE A 197 8.40 9.43 -12.66
C ILE A 197 8.30 8.74 -14.02
N THR A 198 7.19 8.91 -14.74
CA THR A 198 7.00 8.29 -16.06
C THR A 198 7.96 8.81 -17.14
N GLU A 199 8.46 10.06 -17.00
CA GLU A 199 9.51 10.61 -17.88
C GLU A 199 10.80 9.78 -17.82
N GLU A 200 11.12 9.19 -16.65
CA GLU A 200 12.33 8.35 -16.46
C GLU A 200 12.09 6.91 -16.91
N THR A 201 10.89 6.37 -16.72
CA THR A 201 10.61 4.94 -16.87
C THR A 201 9.93 4.57 -18.20
N GLY A 202 9.32 5.55 -18.87
CA GLY A 202 8.58 5.37 -20.13
C GLY A 202 7.18 4.75 -19.95
N SER A 203 6.69 4.61 -18.69
CA SER A 203 5.34 4.13 -18.42
C SER A 203 4.28 5.17 -18.77
N GLN A 204 3.03 4.73 -18.93
CA GLN A 204 1.91 5.59 -19.33
C GLN A 204 0.87 5.68 -18.20
N LEU A 205 0.28 6.86 -18.04
CA LEU A 205 -0.84 7.12 -17.14
C LEU A 205 -2.07 7.50 -17.94
N THR A 206 -3.19 6.82 -17.70
CA THR A 206 -4.46 7.05 -18.38
C THR A 206 -5.59 7.23 -17.37
N PHE A 207 -6.41 8.26 -17.54
CA PHE A 207 -7.51 8.60 -16.65
C PHE A 207 -8.82 8.55 -17.44
N LEU A 208 -9.72 7.66 -17.07
CA LEU A 208 -10.97 7.37 -17.78
C LEU A 208 -12.17 7.48 -16.83
N ARG A 209 -13.37 7.48 -17.45
CA ARG A 209 -14.65 7.37 -16.72
C ARG A 209 -15.31 6.01 -16.91
N ASP A 210 -15.01 5.34 -18.01
CA ASP A 210 -15.61 4.05 -18.36
C ASP A 210 -14.72 2.90 -17.87
N PRO A 211 -15.16 2.09 -16.90
CA PRO A 211 -14.41 0.95 -16.42
C PRO A 211 -14.20 -0.13 -17.51
N HIS A 212 -15.12 -0.26 -18.47
CA HIS A 212 -15.00 -1.21 -19.57
C HIS A 212 -13.84 -0.84 -20.52
N GLU A 213 -13.63 0.45 -20.75
CA GLU A 213 -12.46 0.89 -21.52
C GLU A 213 -11.15 0.71 -20.71
N ALA A 214 -11.20 0.91 -19.40
CA ALA A 214 -10.02 0.85 -18.56
C ALA A 214 -9.44 -0.56 -18.43
N VAL A 215 -10.27 -1.61 -18.47
CA VAL A 215 -9.81 -3.01 -18.27
C VAL A 215 -9.35 -3.67 -19.56
N LYS A 216 -9.55 -3.06 -20.74
CA LYS A 216 -9.14 -3.66 -22.02
C LYS A 216 -7.63 -3.91 -22.07
N GLY A 217 -7.25 -5.19 -22.20
CA GLY A 217 -5.84 -5.61 -22.24
C GLY A 217 -5.08 -5.44 -20.92
N ALA A 218 -5.80 -5.25 -19.81
CA ALA A 218 -5.18 -5.19 -18.48
C ALA A 218 -4.80 -6.59 -17.99
N GLN A 219 -3.56 -6.76 -17.53
CA GLN A 219 -3.09 -7.95 -16.82
C GLN A 219 -3.43 -7.90 -15.33
N VAL A 220 -3.70 -6.72 -14.79
CA VAL A 220 -4.08 -6.52 -13.38
C VAL A 220 -5.31 -5.65 -13.33
N ILE A 221 -6.37 -6.12 -12.67
CA ILE A 221 -7.52 -5.30 -12.26
C ILE A 221 -7.45 -5.12 -10.76
N TYR A 222 -7.44 -3.89 -10.32
CA TYR A 222 -7.43 -3.52 -8.91
C TYR A 222 -8.67 -2.72 -8.56
N THR A 223 -9.29 -3.02 -7.42
CA THR A 223 -10.33 -2.19 -6.83
C THR A 223 -10.14 -2.06 -5.32
N ASP A 224 -10.79 -1.09 -4.72
CA ASP A 224 -10.82 -0.86 -3.28
C ASP A 224 -12.22 -0.44 -2.86
N THR A 225 -12.49 -0.45 -1.57
CA THR A 225 -13.76 -0.02 -0.99
C THR A 225 -14.18 1.35 -1.50
N TRP A 226 -15.45 1.50 -1.86
CA TRP A 226 -15.99 2.77 -2.34
C TRP A 226 -16.01 3.85 -1.26
N THR A 227 -16.11 3.46 0.00
CA THR A 227 -16.08 4.37 1.14
C THR A 227 -14.92 4.01 2.05
N SER A 228 -13.89 4.85 2.08
CA SER A 228 -12.73 4.68 2.96
C SER A 228 -13.07 5.05 4.41
N MET A 229 -12.31 4.52 5.36
CA MET A 229 -12.45 4.84 6.78
C MET A 229 -12.28 6.35 7.01
N GLY A 230 -13.26 6.96 7.66
CA GLY A 230 -13.36 8.41 7.92
C GLY A 230 -14.20 9.16 6.89
N GLN A 231 -14.79 8.45 5.92
CA GLN A 231 -15.70 9.00 4.90
C GLN A 231 -17.10 8.41 5.01
N GLU A 232 -17.45 7.82 6.14
CA GLU A 232 -18.72 7.11 6.35
C GLU A 232 -19.95 7.98 6.10
N GLU A 233 -19.84 9.29 6.29
CA GLU A 233 -20.93 10.26 6.01
C GLU A 233 -21.27 10.33 4.51
N GLU A 234 -20.34 9.99 3.63
CA GLU A 234 -20.53 9.97 2.17
C GLU A 234 -21.12 8.66 1.64
N THR A 235 -21.25 7.61 2.46
CA THR A 235 -21.63 6.26 2.03
C THR A 235 -22.86 6.25 1.14
N ALA A 236 -23.95 6.91 1.56
CA ALA A 236 -25.20 6.95 0.81
C ALA A 236 -25.10 7.68 -0.56
N LYS A 237 -24.16 8.61 -0.71
CA LYS A 237 -23.85 9.28 -1.98
C LYS A 237 -23.05 8.36 -2.88
N ARG A 238 -22.03 7.71 -2.32
CA ARG A 238 -21.11 6.81 -3.04
C ARG A 238 -21.83 5.57 -3.56
N GLU A 239 -22.75 4.99 -2.79
CA GLU A 239 -23.60 3.85 -3.20
C GLU A 239 -24.51 4.13 -4.41
N LYS A 240 -24.75 5.40 -4.72
CA LYS A 240 -25.50 5.81 -5.93
C LYS A 240 -24.61 6.00 -7.15
N VAL A 241 -23.35 6.37 -6.94
CA VAL A 241 -22.42 6.77 -7.99
C VAL A 241 -21.54 5.61 -8.46
N PHE A 242 -21.11 4.75 -7.53
CA PHE A 242 -20.11 3.71 -7.79
C PHE A 242 -20.61 2.38 -8.37
N PRO A 243 -21.91 2.00 -8.37
CA PRO A 243 -22.34 0.70 -8.91
C PRO A 243 -21.81 0.37 -10.32
N PRO A 244 -21.66 1.32 -11.26
CA PRO A 244 -21.05 1.03 -12.57
C PRO A 244 -19.57 0.62 -12.52
N TYR A 245 -18.89 0.86 -11.38
CA TYR A 245 -17.48 0.56 -11.14
C TYR A 245 -17.28 -0.73 -10.34
N GLN A 246 -18.30 -1.58 -10.24
CA GLN A 246 -18.19 -2.90 -9.61
C GLN A 246 -17.32 -3.82 -10.47
N VAL A 247 -16.31 -4.44 -9.87
CA VAL A 247 -15.52 -5.50 -10.50
C VAL A 247 -16.29 -6.82 -10.38
N ASN A 248 -16.82 -7.29 -11.51
CA ASN A 248 -17.63 -8.51 -11.65
C ASN A 248 -17.11 -9.36 -12.81
N ALA A 249 -17.68 -10.54 -13.00
CA ALA A 249 -17.26 -11.49 -14.02
C ALA A 249 -17.36 -10.93 -15.46
N GLN A 250 -18.34 -10.06 -15.75
CA GLN A 250 -18.48 -9.43 -17.06
C GLN A 250 -17.28 -8.49 -17.32
N LEU A 251 -16.95 -7.63 -16.37
CA LEU A 251 -15.84 -6.67 -16.51
C LEU A 251 -14.50 -7.42 -16.68
N ILE A 252 -14.26 -8.49 -15.91
CA ILE A 252 -13.05 -9.32 -16.03
C ILE A 252 -12.96 -9.97 -17.41
N GLY A 253 -14.08 -10.42 -17.97
CA GLY A 253 -14.13 -11.04 -19.29
C GLY A 253 -13.66 -10.13 -20.44
N GLU A 254 -13.51 -8.82 -20.24
CA GLU A 254 -13.05 -7.84 -21.21
C GLU A 254 -11.54 -7.54 -21.11
N SER A 255 -10.86 -8.11 -20.13
CA SER A 255 -9.43 -7.93 -19.87
C SER A 255 -8.56 -8.99 -20.55
N ASP A 256 -7.26 -9.03 -20.21
CA ASP A 256 -6.35 -10.09 -20.64
C ASP A 256 -6.78 -11.45 -20.08
N ALA A 257 -6.52 -12.52 -20.83
CA ALA A 257 -6.89 -13.88 -20.41
C ALA A 257 -6.19 -14.35 -19.12
N ASP A 258 -4.96 -13.85 -18.86
CA ASP A 258 -4.17 -14.17 -17.68
C ASP A 258 -4.32 -13.13 -16.56
N VAL A 259 -5.37 -12.31 -16.61
CA VAL A 259 -5.62 -11.23 -15.63
C VAL A 259 -5.64 -11.74 -14.19
N ILE A 260 -5.10 -10.94 -13.29
CA ILE A 260 -5.30 -11.11 -11.85
C ILE A 260 -6.15 -9.99 -11.28
N VAL A 261 -6.97 -10.33 -10.28
CA VAL A 261 -7.81 -9.37 -9.55
C VAL A 261 -7.23 -9.16 -8.17
N MET A 262 -7.09 -7.90 -7.79
CA MET A 262 -6.48 -7.43 -6.56
C MET A 262 -7.41 -6.54 -5.75
N HIS A 263 -7.30 -6.61 -4.42
CA HIS A 263 -8.01 -5.76 -3.46
C HIS A 263 -7.24 -5.74 -2.13
N CYS A 264 -7.00 -4.56 -1.57
CA CYS A 264 -6.21 -4.44 -0.34
C CYS A 264 -6.89 -4.97 0.93
N LEU A 265 -8.18 -5.28 0.87
CA LEU A 265 -9.03 -5.66 1.99
C LEU A 265 -9.12 -4.59 3.13
N PRO A 266 -10.27 -4.47 3.83
CA PRO A 266 -11.46 -5.34 3.75
C PRO A 266 -12.26 -5.06 2.48
N ALA A 267 -12.85 -6.11 1.88
CA ALA A 267 -13.77 -5.96 0.76
C ALA A 267 -15.22 -5.96 1.26
N HIS A 268 -16.04 -5.05 0.72
CA HIS A 268 -17.50 -5.10 0.86
C HIS A 268 -18.05 -5.91 -0.30
N ARG A 269 -18.11 -7.23 -0.09
CA ARG A 269 -18.54 -8.19 -1.10
C ARG A 269 -19.90 -7.84 -1.69
N ASN A 270 -20.02 -7.97 -3.01
CA ASN A 270 -21.18 -7.56 -3.80
C ASN A 270 -21.42 -6.03 -3.86
N HIS A 271 -20.49 -5.22 -3.34
CA HIS A 271 -20.40 -3.80 -3.59
C HIS A 271 -19.33 -3.55 -4.67
N GLU A 272 -18.09 -3.23 -4.28
CA GLU A 272 -17.01 -2.96 -5.24
C GLU A 272 -16.46 -4.21 -5.95
N LEU A 273 -16.67 -5.40 -5.35
CA LEU A 273 -16.18 -6.68 -5.85
C LEU A 273 -17.21 -7.76 -5.58
N THR A 274 -17.60 -8.55 -6.60
CA THR A 274 -18.56 -9.65 -6.43
C THR A 274 -17.91 -10.87 -5.77
N ASP A 275 -18.71 -11.72 -5.10
CA ASP A 275 -18.23 -12.91 -4.38
C ASP A 275 -17.53 -13.92 -5.30
N ASP A 276 -18.12 -14.17 -6.48
CA ASP A 276 -17.56 -15.07 -7.49
C ASP A 276 -16.22 -14.61 -8.02
N VAL A 277 -16.00 -13.30 -8.09
CA VAL A 277 -14.69 -12.72 -8.45
C VAL A 277 -13.73 -12.78 -7.29
N ALA A 278 -14.15 -12.41 -6.08
CA ALA A 278 -13.29 -12.41 -4.89
C ALA A 278 -12.72 -13.79 -4.56
N ASP A 279 -13.50 -14.85 -4.77
CA ASP A 279 -13.13 -16.25 -4.52
C ASP A 279 -12.82 -17.03 -5.82
N GLY A 280 -12.84 -16.34 -6.95
CA GLY A 280 -12.64 -16.91 -8.28
C GLY A 280 -11.15 -17.16 -8.63
N PRO A 281 -10.90 -17.83 -9.78
CA PRO A 281 -9.54 -18.26 -10.18
C PRO A 281 -8.59 -17.10 -10.51
N HIS A 282 -9.10 -15.92 -10.82
CA HIS A 282 -8.32 -14.72 -11.11
C HIS A 282 -7.92 -13.96 -9.85
N SER A 283 -8.54 -14.27 -8.71
CA SER A 283 -8.33 -13.54 -7.46
C SER A 283 -6.99 -13.87 -6.82
N VAL A 284 -6.22 -12.83 -6.48
CA VAL A 284 -4.99 -12.94 -5.69
C VAL A 284 -5.05 -12.10 -4.41
N ILE A 285 -6.26 -11.76 -3.95
CA ILE A 285 -6.47 -10.86 -2.80
C ILE A 285 -5.85 -11.40 -1.49
N PHE A 286 -5.87 -12.71 -1.27
CA PHE A 286 -5.27 -13.31 -0.07
C PHE A 286 -3.74 -13.42 -0.18
N PRO A 287 -3.13 -13.93 -1.27
CA PRO A 287 -1.69 -13.82 -1.50
C PRO A 287 -1.17 -12.38 -1.36
N GLN A 288 -1.88 -11.40 -1.91
CA GLN A 288 -1.60 -9.97 -1.77
C GLN A 288 -1.59 -9.53 -0.31
N ALA A 289 -2.61 -9.91 0.47
CA ALA A 289 -2.68 -9.60 1.88
C ALA A 289 -1.54 -10.23 2.68
N HIS A 290 -1.13 -11.46 2.34
CA HIS A 290 0.02 -12.14 2.95
C HIS A 290 1.35 -11.45 2.60
N ASN A 291 1.48 -10.92 1.40
CA ASN A 291 2.67 -10.21 0.94
C ASN A 291 2.95 -8.90 1.70
N ARG A 292 1.94 -8.36 2.41
CA ARG A 292 2.14 -7.26 3.37
C ARG A 292 3.25 -7.56 4.37
N LEU A 293 3.24 -8.76 4.93
CA LEU A 293 4.24 -9.23 5.89
C LEU A 293 5.66 -9.21 5.29
N HIS A 294 5.80 -9.70 4.06
CA HIS A 294 7.11 -9.85 3.43
C HIS A 294 7.68 -8.52 2.92
N ALA A 295 6.83 -7.67 2.34
CA ALA A 295 7.21 -6.31 1.97
C ALA A 295 7.64 -5.48 3.19
N GLN A 296 6.92 -5.58 4.31
CA GLN A 296 7.26 -4.88 5.54
C GLN A 296 8.56 -5.37 6.18
N LYS A 297 8.88 -6.68 6.08
CA LYS A 297 10.20 -7.18 6.49
C LYS A 297 11.34 -6.50 5.71
N ALA A 298 11.19 -6.36 4.40
CA ALA A 298 12.20 -5.72 3.56
C ALA A 298 12.36 -4.23 3.90
N ILE A 299 11.25 -3.51 4.07
CA ILE A 299 11.25 -2.10 4.49
C ILE A 299 11.98 -1.93 5.82
N LEU A 300 11.64 -2.75 6.83
CA LEU A 300 12.28 -2.72 8.14
C LEU A 300 13.77 -3.07 8.07
N ALA A 301 14.13 -4.11 7.31
CA ALA A 301 15.53 -4.52 7.14
C ALA A 301 16.39 -3.42 6.51
N ARG A 302 15.83 -2.72 5.51
CA ARG A 302 16.50 -1.58 4.87
C ARG A 302 16.63 -0.39 5.81
N LEU A 303 15.61 -0.09 6.62
CA LEU A 303 15.63 1.02 7.58
C LEU A 303 16.55 0.74 8.77
N PHE A 304 16.68 -0.50 9.19
CA PHE A 304 17.62 -0.91 10.24
C PHE A 304 19.04 -1.14 9.73
N GLU A 305 19.28 -0.99 8.43
CA GLU A 305 20.60 -1.20 7.78
C GLU A 305 21.19 -2.59 8.08
N VAL A 306 20.36 -3.65 8.03
CA VAL A 306 20.75 -5.02 8.38
C VAL A 306 20.60 -6.01 7.21
N ALA A 307 20.30 -5.53 6.01
CA ALA A 307 20.20 -6.33 4.78
C ALA A 307 20.50 -5.51 3.51
#